data_4e6a696f921412f95db5252b45d1fe3e
#
_entry.id   4e6a696f921412f95db5252b45d1fe3e
#
_cell.length_a   1.000
_cell.length_b   1.000
_cell.length_c   1.000
_cell.angle_alpha   90.00
_cell.angle_beta   90.00
_cell.angle_gamma   90.00
#
_symmetry.space_group_name_H-M   'P 1'
#
loop_
_entity.id
_entity.type
_entity.pdbx_description
1 polymer ?
#
loop_
_entity_poly.entity_id
_entity_poly.type
_entity_poly.pdbx_seq_one_letter_code
_entity_poly.pdbx_strand_id
1 'polypeptide(L)'
;ETVLVWCDRSQSMDFRSDMAPRSKAERAALLTLALGVLLSRGAERFGLVATEAEEPRTGERQLMRWAGILSAAPESAPDFGAPPPIAMPRVGRAVFLSDFMGPRDTVLPALTAAAGQGIAGVYLQILDPVEEEFPFAGRTRFESVGRLVRHETDQAAGLRDDYLARLAERRDELSRVARRSGWQLILHRTDQSPRRALLRLYAALGGA
;
A
#
# COMPACT_ATOMS: atom_id res chain seq x y z
N GLU A 1 12.48 18.96 1.34
CA GLU A 1 12.45 17.72 2.13
C GLU A 1 12.67 16.51 1.21
N THR A 2 12.99 15.33 1.77
CA THR A 2 13.13 14.10 0.97
C THR A 2 11.99 13.15 1.30
N VAL A 3 11.27 12.68 0.28
CA VAL A 3 10.16 11.74 0.44
C VAL A 3 10.46 10.44 -0.29
N LEU A 4 10.50 9.32 0.45
CA LEU A 4 10.60 7.98 -0.11
C LEU A 4 9.21 7.35 -0.22
N VAL A 5 8.92 6.76 -1.36
CA VAL A 5 7.61 6.11 -1.59
C VAL A 5 7.83 4.65 -1.98
N TRP A 6 7.25 3.75 -1.21
CA TRP A 6 7.12 2.35 -1.59
C TRP A 6 5.70 2.09 -2.09
N CYS A 7 5.60 1.64 -3.32
CA CYS A 7 4.35 1.25 -3.96
C CYS A 7 4.38 -0.27 -4.14
N ASP A 8 3.54 -0.97 -3.41
CA ASP A 8 3.42 -2.42 -3.50
C ASP A 8 2.92 -2.85 -4.88
N ARG A 9 3.64 -3.76 -5.51
CA ARG A 9 3.37 -4.30 -6.85
C ARG A 9 3.27 -5.83 -6.83
N SER A 10 2.95 -6.41 -5.68
CA SER A 10 2.71 -7.83 -5.52
C SER A 10 1.40 -8.25 -6.18
N GLN A 11 1.24 -9.55 -6.40
CA GLN A 11 0.04 -10.11 -7.04
C GLN A 11 -1.24 -9.85 -6.24
N SER A 12 -1.15 -9.76 -4.89
CA SER A 12 -2.31 -9.41 -4.06
C SER A 12 -2.92 -8.06 -4.42
N MET A 13 -2.09 -7.14 -4.94
CA MET A 13 -2.53 -5.81 -5.37
C MET A 13 -3.26 -5.80 -6.72
N ASP A 14 -3.18 -6.85 -7.52
CA ASP A 14 -3.89 -6.95 -8.81
C ASP A 14 -5.39 -7.23 -8.64
N PHE A 15 -5.81 -7.55 -7.41
CA PHE A 15 -7.21 -7.85 -7.12
C PHE A 15 -8.13 -6.64 -7.39
N ARG A 16 -9.24 -6.92 -8.06
CA ARG A 16 -10.32 -5.98 -8.35
C ARG A 16 -11.66 -6.72 -8.36
N SER A 17 -12.62 -6.25 -7.60
CA SER A 17 -14.03 -6.68 -7.70
C SER A 17 -14.82 -5.84 -8.70
N ASP A 18 -16.05 -6.29 -9.02
CA ASP A 18 -16.97 -5.51 -9.84
C ASP A 18 -17.47 -4.23 -9.14
N MET A 19 -17.30 -4.13 -7.83
CA MET A 19 -17.61 -2.94 -7.02
C MET A 19 -16.58 -1.83 -7.14
N ALA A 20 -15.41 -2.12 -7.72
CA ALA A 20 -14.32 -1.17 -7.84
C ALA A 20 -13.98 -0.84 -9.30
N PRO A 21 -13.75 0.43 -9.66
CA PRO A 21 -13.41 0.83 -11.02
C PRO A 21 -11.97 0.47 -11.41
N ARG A 22 -11.11 0.21 -10.43
CA ARG A 22 -9.67 -0.04 -10.58
C ARG A 22 -9.19 -1.08 -9.58
N SER A 23 -8.11 -1.82 -9.95
CA SER A 23 -7.44 -2.70 -9.01
C SER A 23 -6.71 -1.91 -7.90
N LYS A 24 -6.32 -2.60 -6.83
CA LYS A 24 -5.49 -2.00 -5.76
C LYS A 24 -4.15 -1.49 -6.33
N ALA A 25 -3.52 -2.25 -7.24
CA ALA A 25 -2.26 -1.87 -7.90
C ALA A 25 -2.42 -0.59 -8.73
N GLU A 26 -3.46 -0.52 -9.59
CA GLU A 26 -3.74 0.68 -10.38
C GLU A 26 -4.02 1.90 -9.49
N ARG A 27 -4.71 1.69 -8.36
CA ARG A 27 -5.01 2.74 -7.39
C ARG A 27 -3.74 3.21 -6.66
N ALA A 28 -2.88 2.29 -6.25
CA ALA A 28 -1.59 2.60 -5.63
C ALA A 28 -0.68 3.37 -6.59
N ALA A 29 -0.56 2.92 -7.83
CA ALA A 29 0.23 3.60 -8.87
C ALA A 29 -0.29 5.03 -9.16
N LEU A 30 -1.62 5.19 -9.28
CA LEU A 30 -2.25 6.51 -9.48
C LEU A 30 -1.92 7.46 -8.32
N LEU A 31 -2.07 7.01 -7.08
CA LEU A 31 -1.80 7.84 -5.90
C LEU A 31 -0.31 8.16 -5.77
N THR A 32 0.56 7.21 -6.07
CA THR A 32 2.02 7.41 -6.11
C THR A 32 2.41 8.49 -7.12
N LEU A 33 1.91 8.39 -8.36
CA LEU A 33 2.20 9.39 -9.41
C LEU A 33 1.60 10.76 -9.06
N ALA A 34 0.38 10.81 -8.55
CA ALA A 34 -0.25 12.07 -8.13
C ALA A 34 0.52 12.74 -6.98
N LEU A 35 0.99 11.95 -6.02
CA LEU A 35 1.88 12.44 -4.97
C LEU A 35 3.20 12.97 -5.56
N GLY A 36 3.82 12.24 -6.48
CA GLY A 36 5.03 12.67 -7.20
C GLY A 36 4.85 14.01 -7.92
N VAL A 37 3.67 14.26 -8.51
CA VAL A 37 3.34 15.57 -9.12
C VAL A 37 3.34 16.68 -8.05
N LEU A 38 2.74 16.46 -6.89
CA LEU A 38 2.71 17.44 -5.81
C LEU A 38 4.12 17.71 -5.27
N LEU A 39 4.91 16.67 -5.04
CA LEU A 39 6.30 16.79 -4.58
C LEU A 39 7.18 17.52 -5.60
N SER A 40 7.01 17.20 -6.89
CA SER A 40 7.74 17.90 -7.96
C SER A 40 7.41 19.38 -8.01
N ARG A 41 6.13 19.77 -7.84
CA ARG A 41 5.70 21.16 -7.78
C ARG A 41 6.19 21.89 -6.53
N GLY A 42 6.33 21.18 -5.41
CA GLY A 42 6.92 21.68 -4.17
C GLY A 42 8.46 21.73 -4.19
N ALA A 43 9.11 21.38 -5.31
CA ALA A 43 10.56 21.27 -5.44
C ALA A 43 11.19 20.30 -4.41
N GLU A 44 10.42 19.34 -3.92
CA GLU A 44 10.88 18.31 -2.99
C GLU A 44 11.71 17.24 -3.71
N ARG A 45 12.59 16.59 -2.97
CA ARG A 45 13.31 15.40 -3.44
C ARG A 45 12.45 14.17 -3.19
N PHE A 46 12.27 13.32 -4.18
CA PHE A 46 11.48 12.10 -4.04
C PHE A 46 12.08 10.92 -4.78
N GLY A 47 11.92 9.73 -4.20
CA GLY A 47 12.44 8.48 -4.74
C GLY A 47 11.48 7.31 -4.51
N LEU A 48 11.41 6.37 -5.47
CA LEU A 48 10.74 5.09 -5.27
C LEU A 48 11.66 4.14 -4.52
N VAL A 49 11.06 3.44 -3.57
CA VAL A 49 11.68 2.31 -2.92
C VAL A 49 11.42 1.07 -3.76
N ALA A 50 12.46 0.54 -4.35
CA ALA A 50 12.49 -0.74 -5.03
C ALA A 50 13.49 -1.67 -4.32
N THR A 51 13.87 -2.78 -4.94
CA THR A 51 14.91 -3.69 -4.44
C THR A 51 16.26 -3.00 -4.21
N GLU A 52 16.52 -1.95 -5.00
CA GLU A 52 17.65 -1.03 -4.78
C GLU A 52 17.08 0.36 -4.48
N ALA A 53 17.67 1.04 -3.49
CA ALA A 53 17.25 2.40 -3.15
C ALA A 53 17.58 3.35 -4.30
N GLU A 54 16.55 3.83 -4.97
CA GLU A 54 16.71 4.87 -5.97
C GLU A 54 17.10 6.18 -5.30
N GLU A 55 18.15 6.83 -5.80
CA GLU A 55 18.55 8.13 -5.26
C GLU A 55 17.44 9.16 -5.45
N PRO A 56 16.91 9.77 -4.37
CA PRO A 56 15.85 10.75 -4.46
C PRO A 56 16.31 12.00 -5.26
N ARG A 57 15.52 12.41 -6.23
CA ARG A 57 15.78 13.59 -7.07
C ARG A 57 14.56 14.50 -7.12
N THR A 58 14.74 15.69 -7.64
CA THR A 58 13.67 16.67 -7.86
C THR A 58 13.23 16.71 -9.32
N GLY A 59 12.05 17.27 -9.55
CA GLY A 59 11.61 17.73 -10.86
C GLY A 59 11.00 16.67 -11.76
N GLU A 60 10.63 17.11 -12.97
CA GLU A 60 9.83 16.35 -13.91
C GLU A 60 10.49 15.06 -14.41
N ARG A 61 11.83 15.07 -14.57
CA ARG A 61 12.56 13.87 -15.02
C ARG A 61 12.37 12.71 -14.04
N GLN A 62 12.36 12.98 -12.74
CA GLN A 62 12.11 11.97 -11.72
C GLN A 62 10.67 11.46 -11.80
N LEU A 63 9.71 12.36 -12.01
CA LEU A 63 8.31 11.98 -12.20
C LEU A 63 8.11 11.09 -13.43
N MET A 64 8.73 11.43 -14.56
CA MET A 64 8.68 10.61 -15.78
C MET A 64 9.30 9.23 -15.57
N ARG A 65 10.38 9.15 -14.79
CA ARG A 65 10.97 7.87 -14.41
C ARG A 65 10.01 7.01 -13.57
N TRP A 66 9.33 7.61 -12.59
CA TRP A 66 8.30 6.93 -11.82
C TRP A 66 7.16 6.42 -12.71
N ALA A 67 6.71 7.25 -13.65
CA ALA A 67 5.68 6.85 -14.60
C ALA A 67 6.11 5.63 -15.42
N GLY A 68 7.35 5.61 -15.90
CA GLY A 68 7.91 4.44 -16.61
C GLY A 68 7.94 3.18 -15.75
N ILE A 69 8.45 3.29 -14.52
CA ILE A 69 8.54 2.14 -13.58
C ILE A 69 7.13 1.61 -13.24
N LEU A 70 6.19 2.49 -12.93
CA LEU A 70 4.85 2.09 -12.49
C LEU A 70 3.96 1.60 -13.64
N SER A 71 4.25 1.98 -14.87
CA SER A 71 3.54 1.51 -16.07
C SER A 71 4.07 0.17 -16.59
N ALA A 72 5.31 -0.18 -16.30
CA ALA A 72 5.88 -1.46 -16.70
C ALA A 72 5.31 -2.59 -15.84
N ALA A 73 4.99 -3.72 -16.45
CA ALA A 73 4.67 -4.93 -15.67
C ALA A 73 5.92 -5.39 -14.91
N PRO A 74 5.81 -5.80 -13.64
CA PRO A 74 6.94 -6.39 -12.93
C PRO A 74 7.35 -7.71 -13.58
N GLU A 75 8.65 -7.94 -13.76
CA GLU A 75 9.18 -9.20 -14.34
C GLU A 75 8.81 -10.42 -13.48
N SER A 76 8.83 -10.24 -12.17
CA SER A 76 8.28 -11.19 -11.20
C SER A 76 7.65 -10.43 -10.05
N ALA A 77 6.48 -10.85 -9.61
CA ALA A 77 5.80 -10.28 -8.47
C ALA A 77 5.56 -11.38 -7.42
N PRO A 78 5.96 -11.16 -6.16
CA PRO A 78 5.60 -12.08 -5.07
C PRO A 78 4.08 -12.06 -4.86
N ASP A 79 3.54 -13.09 -4.21
CA ASP A 79 2.11 -13.14 -3.89
C ASP A 79 1.68 -11.96 -3.04
N PHE A 80 2.51 -11.58 -2.07
CA PHE A 80 2.27 -10.45 -1.15
C PHE A 80 3.50 -9.57 -1.04
N GLY A 81 3.29 -8.27 -0.88
CA GLY A 81 4.36 -7.29 -0.74
C GLY A 81 4.74 -7.03 0.71
N ALA A 82 6.03 -6.78 0.90
CA ALA A 82 6.58 -6.16 2.10
C ALA A 82 7.64 -5.13 1.69
N PRO A 83 7.76 -3.99 2.38
CA PRO A 83 8.78 -3.02 2.03
C PRO A 83 10.17 -3.63 2.20
N PRO A 84 11.08 -3.45 1.24
CA PRO A 84 12.42 -3.97 1.33
C PRO A 84 13.23 -3.26 2.44
N PRO A 85 14.25 -3.93 2.98
CA PRO A 85 15.13 -3.33 3.97
C PRO A 85 16.04 -2.29 3.30
N ILE A 86 15.64 -1.03 3.35
CA ILE A 86 16.40 0.10 2.81
C ILE A 86 16.79 1.08 3.91
N ALA A 87 17.93 1.75 3.71
CA ALA A 87 18.31 2.87 4.55
C ALA A 87 17.41 4.08 4.26
N MET A 88 16.80 4.62 5.30
CA MET A 88 16.03 5.86 5.20
C MET A 88 16.95 7.08 5.32
N PRO A 89 16.65 8.20 4.66
CA PRO A 89 17.41 9.44 4.83
C PRO A 89 17.26 9.93 6.27
N ARG A 90 18.32 10.54 6.82
CA ARG A 90 18.26 11.07 8.19
C ARG A 90 17.22 12.18 8.40
N VAL A 91 16.90 12.89 7.33
CA VAL A 91 15.87 13.93 7.31
C VAL A 91 14.96 13.64 6.11
N GLY A 92 13.72 13.35 6.39
CA GLY A 92 12.77 13.01 5.33
C GLY A 92 11.52 12.34 5.85
N ARG A 93 10.71 11.89 4.92
CA ARG A 93 9.46 11.17 5.17
C ARG A 93 9.34 9.95 4.29
N ALA A 94 8.51 9.01 4.69
CA ALA A 94 8.20 7.85 3.86
C ALA A 94 6.69 7.64 3.70
N VAL A 95 6.29 7.13 2.54
CA VAL A 95 4.91 6.74 2.25
C VAL A 95 4.91 5.33 1.70
N PHE A 96 4.20 4.44 2.36
CA PHE A 96 4.07 3.05 1.91
C PHE A 96 2.61 2.77 1.53
N LEU A 97 2.41 2.33 0.28
CA LEU A 97 1.09 2.03 -0.28
C LEU A 97 0.99 0.53 -0.55
N SER A 98 0.11 -0.16 0.16
CA SER A 98 -0.11 -1.62 0.06
C SER A 98 -1.46 -1.99 0.65
N ASP A 99 -1.91 -3.22 0.46
CA ASP A 99 -2.99 -3.79 1.27
C ASP A 99 -2.48 -4.25 2.65
N PHE A 100 -1.17 -4.48 2.79
CA PHE A 100 -0.50 -5.01 4.00
C PHE A 100 -1.10 -6.32 4.50
N MET A 101 -1.68 -7.14 3.61
CA MET A 101 -2.35 -8.40 3.97
C MET A 101 -1.45 -9.64 3.87
N GLY A 102 -0.19 -9.46 3.53
CA GLY A 102 0.80 -10.55 3.50
C GLY A 102 1.06 -11.21 4.85
N PRO A 103 1.89 -12.25 4.90
CA PRO A 103 2.22 -12.96 6.13
C PRO A 103 2.66 -12.03 7.25
N ARG A 104 2.12 -12.24 8.45
CA ARG A 104 2.33 -11.37 9.62
C ARG A 104 3.79 -11.24 10.01
N ASP A 105 4.50 -12.35 9.98
CA ASP A 105 5.91 -12.49 10.31
C ASP A 105 6.86 -11.87 9.28
N THR A 106 6.35 -11.52 8.12
CA THR A 106 7.09 -10.80 7.06
C THR A 106 6.75 -9.32 7.05
N VAL A 107 5.47 -8.98 7.01
CA VAL A 107 5.01 -7.59 6.84
C VAL A 107 5.28 -6.74 8.08
N LEU A 108 4.89 -7.19 9.27
CA LEU A 108 5.02 -6.36 10.47
C LEU A 108 6.48 -6.07 10.88
N PRO A 109 7.42 -7.03 10.82
CA PRO A 109 8.83 -6.73 11.04
C PRO A 109 9.40 -5.74 10.02
N ALA A 110 9.05 -5.88 8.72
CA ALA A 110 9.52 -4.95 7.68
C ALA A 110 9.03 -3.52 7.92
N LEU A 111 7.74 -3.33 8.26
CA LEU A 111 7.18 -2.03 8.61
C LEU A 111 7.81 -1.45 9.88
N THR A 112 8.03 -2.29 10.90
CA THR A 112 8.66 -1.87 12.16
C THR A 112 10.11 -1.45 11.92
N ALA A 113 10.86 -2.20 11.12
CA ALA A 113 12.25 -1.87 10.78
C ALA A 113 12.36 -0.56 10.00
N ALA A 114 11.47 -0.34 9.02
CA ALA A 114 11.44 0.90 8.27
C ALA A 114 11.11 2.11 9.16
N ALA A 115 10.07 2.00 9.98
CA ALA A 115 9.64 3.07 10.86
C ALA A 115 10.60 3.33 12.04
N GLY A 116 11.36 2.32 12.46
CA GLY A 116 12.36 2.41 13.52
C GLY A 116 13.61 3.24 13.14
N GLN A 117 13.75 3.67 11.88
CA GLN A 117 14.86 4.49 11.43
C GLN A 117 14.74 5.98 11.76
N GLY A 118 13.69 6.38 12.50
CA GLY A 118 13.58 7.72 13.09
C GLY A 118 13.02 8.81 12.15
N ILE A 119 12.48 8.43 11.00
CA ILE A 119 11.73 9.36 10.13
C ILE A 119 10.23 9.21 10.32
N ALA A 120 9.48 10.27 10.09
CA ALA A 120 8.03 10.22 10.07
C ALA A 120 7.52 9.61 8.75
N GLY A 121 6.34 9.00 8.76
CA GLY A 121 5.80 8.40 7.57
C GLY A 121 4.31 8.06 7.63
N VAL A 122 3.84 7.51 6.54
CA VAL A 122 2.44 7.12 6.34
C VAL A 122 2.35 5.72 5.76
N TYR A 123 1.54 4.89 6.38
CA TYR A 123 1.02 3.66 5.77
C TYR A 123 -0.34 3.98 5.15
N LEU A 124 -0.48 3.84 3.84
CA LEU A 124 -1.77 3.90 3.15
C LEU A 124 -2.20 2.47 2.84
N GLN A 125 -3.14 1.95 3.64
CA GLN A 125 -3.76 0.67 3.35
C GLN A 125 -4.81 0.84 2.25
N ILE A 126 -4.68 0.08 1.16
CA ILE A 126 -5.59 0.09 0.02
C ILE A 126 -6.31 -1.25 -0.05
N LEU A 127 -7.62 -1.25 0.11
CA LEU A 127 -8.45 -2.44 0.01
C LEU A 127 -9.54 -2.25 -1.06
N ASP A 128 -9.96 -3.36 -1.63
CA ASP A 128 -11.16 -3.43 -2.44
C ASP A 128 -12.40 -3.44 -1.52
N PRO A 129 -13.54 -2.82 -1.91
CA PRO A 129 -14.76 -2.85 -1.09
C PRO A 129 -15.22 -4.25 -0.71
N VAL A 130 -15.02 -5.24 -1.57
CA VAL A 130 -15.38 -6.64 -1.29
C VAL A 130 -14.52 -7.23 -0.16
N GLU A 131 -13.27 -6.80 -0.02
CA GLU A 131 -12.39 -7.23 1.08
C GLU A 131 -12.84 -6.67 2.44
N GLU A 132 -13.52 -5.52 2.46
CA GLU A 132 -14.05 -4.94 3.71
C GLU A 132 -15.46 -5.42 4.04
N GLU A 133 -16.31 -5.57 3.04
CA GLU A 133 -17.72 -5.90 3.23
C GLU A 133 -17.98 -7.40 3.28
N PHE A 134 -17.09 -8.17 2.64
CA PHE A 134 -17.21 -9.62 2.47
C PHE A 134 -18.64 -10.05 2.11
N PRO A 135 -19.17 -9.59 0.96
CA PRO A 135 -20.59 -9.76 0.60
C PRO A 135 -20.94 -11.19 0.15
N PHE A 136 -20.04 -12.13 0.34
CA PHE A 136 -20.20 -13.51 -0.11
C PHE A 136 -21.18 -14.27 0.78
N ALA A 137 -22.13 -14.95 0.14
CA ALA A 137 -23.12 -15.79 0.79
C ALA A 137 -23.29 -17.11 0.01
N GLY A 138 -23.62 -18.20 0.70
CA GLY A 138 -23.83 -19.50 0.08
C GLY A 138 -22.53 -20.13 -0.42
N ARG A 139 -22.64 -20.91 -1.50
CA ARG A 139 -21.49 -21.59 -2.10
C ARG A 139 -20.61 -20.60 -2.83
N THR A 140 -19.42 -20.36 -2.30
CA THR A 140 -18.46 -19.40 -2.85
C THR A 140 -17.10 -20.07 -3.04
N ARG A 141 -16.49 -19.79 -4.18
CA ARG A 141 -15.15 -20.27 -4.51
C ARG A 141 -14.13 -19.16 -4.26
N PHE A 142 -13.22 -19.43 -3.36
CA PHE A 142 -12.10 -18.55 -3.08
C PHE A 142 -10.83 -19.13 -3.74
N GLU A 143 -10.11 -18.31 -4.47
CA GLU A 143 -8.81 -18.67 -5.04
C GLU A 143 -7.74 -17.80 -4.38
N SER A 144 -6.63 -18.41 -3.95
CA SER A 144 -5.48 -17.64 -3.48
C SER A 144 -4.86 -16.88 -4.66
N VAL A 145 -4.18 -15.79 -4.36
CA VAL A 145 -3.55 -14.91 -5.35
C VAL A 145 -2.63 -15.69 -6.29
N GLY A 146 -1.84 -16.63 -5.78
CA GLY A 146 -1.00 -17.52 -6.58
C GLY A 146 -1.73 -18.69 -7.25
N ARG A 147 -3.07 -18.78 -7.16
CA ARG A 147 -3.90 -19.90 -7.65
C ARG A 147 -3.50 -21.30 -7.11
N LEU A 148 -2.64 -21.35 -6.09
CA LEU A 148 -2.15 -22.60 -5.50
C LEU A 148 -3.16 -23.22 -4.54
N VAL A 149 -4.00 -22.40 -3.92
CA VAL A 149 -5.03 -22.85 -2.98
C VAL A 149 -6.40 -22.41 -3.50
N ARG A 150 -7.27 -23.40 -3.69
CA ARG A 150 -8.69 -23.20 -3.99
C ARG A 150 -9.48 -23.69 -2.78
N HIS A 151 -10.28 -22.80 -2.22
CA HIS A 151 -11.20 -23.17 -1.15
C HIS A 151 -12.64 -22.93 -1.61
N GLU A 152 -13.40 -24.00 -1.69
CA GLU A 152 -14.81 -23.95 -1.99
C GLU A 152 -15.58 -24.27 -0.72
N THR A 153 -16.49 -23.40 -0.32
CA THR A 153 -17.27 -23.58 0.91
C THR A 153 -18.75 -23.36 0.66
N ASP A 154 -19.56 -24.19 1.25
CA ASP A 154 -21.01 -24.03 1.28
C ASP A 154 -21.49 -23.09 2.41
N GLN A 155 -20.56 -22.61 3.25
CA GLN A 155 -20.81 -21.80 4.44
C GLN A 155 -20.02 -20.48 4.45
N ALA A 156 -20.12 -19.70 3.37
CA ALA A 156 -19.40 -18.42 3.29
C ALA A 156 -19.74 -17.45 4.45
N ALA A 157 -20.95 -17.56 5.01
CA ALA A 157 -21.36 -16.73 6.16
C ALA A 157 -20.54 -17.00 7.43
N GLY A 158 -20.17 -18.26 7.70
CA GLY A 158 -19.29 -18.59 8.84
C GLY A 158 -17.86 -18.06 8.66
N LEU A 159 -17.35 -18.04 7.43
CA LEU A 159 -16.04 -17.49 7.11
C LEU A 159 -15.98 -15.96 7.17
N ARG A 160 -17.13 -15.30 7.00
CA ARG A 160 -17.21 -13.82 7.01
C ARG A 160 -16.75 -13.23 8.33
N ASP A 161 -17.28 -13.74 9.42
CA ASP A 161 -16.99 -13.20 10.75
C ASP A 161 -15.52 -13.42 11.12
N ASP A 162 -14.97 -14.61 10.81
CA ASP A 162 -13.55 -14.91 11.00
C ASP A 162 -12.64 -14.03 10.15
N TYR A 163 -13.02 -13.78 8.89
CA TYR A 163 -12.28 -12.91 7.99
C TYR A 163 -12.27 -11.46 8.48
N LEU A 164 -13.44 -10.92 8.83
CA LEU A 164 -13.57 -9.55 9.32
C LEU A 164 -12.84 -9.36 10.65
N ALA A 165 -12.86 -10.36 11.54
CA ALA A 165 -12.08 -10.33 12.77
C ALA A 165 -10.57 -10.27 12.49
N ARG A 166 -10.06 -11.07 11.56
CA ARG A 166 -8.66 -11.04 11.13
C ARG A 166 -8.27 -9.71 10.47
N LEU A 167 -9.15 -9.14 9.66
CA LEU A 167 -8.93 -7.82 9.06
C LEU A 167 -8.84 -6.73 10.13
N ALA A 168 -9.75 -6.76 11.11
CA ALA A 168 -9.73 -5.83 12.24
C ALA A 168 -8.45 -5.99 13.06
N GLU A 169 -8.05 -7.22 13.40
CA GLU A 169 -6.79 -7.51 14.09
C GLU A 169 -5.57 -6.95 13.32
N ARG A 170 -5.52 -7.17 11.99
CA ARG A 170 -4.46 -6.64 11.15
C ARG A 170 -4.40 -5.12 11.20
N ARG A 171 -5.53 -4.43 11.13
CA ARG A 171 -5.61 -2.97 11.23
C ARG A 171 -5.15 -2.45 12.59
N ASP A 172 -5.47 -3.17 13.65
CA ASP A 172 -4.99 -2.84 15.00
C ASP A 172 -3.48 -3.01 15.12
N GLU A 173 -2.90 -4.03 14.50
CA GLU A 173 -1.45 -4.24 14.44
C GLU A 173 -0.76 -3.11 13.67
N LEU A 174 -1.24 -2.78 12.46
CA LEU A 174 -0.72 -1.68 11.65
C LEU A 174 -0.81 -0.35 12.40
N SER A 175 -1.93 -0.10 13.08
CA SER A 175 -2.13 1.10 13.91
C SER A 175 -1.16 1.17 15.08
N ARG A 176 -0.87 0.02 15.72
CA ARG A 176 0.11 -0.05 16.81
C ARG A 176 1.54 0.23 16.32
N VAL A 177 1.94 -0.36 15.18
CA VAL A 177 3.24 -0.09 14.57
C VAL A 177 3.36 1.39 14.22
N ALA A 178 2.37 1.96 13.55
CA ALA A 178 2.35 3.37 13.17
C ALA A 178 2.49 4.30 14.39
N ARG A 179 1.65 4.12 15.41
CA ARG A 179 1.68 4.98 16.62
C ARG A 179 3.00 4.91 17.37
N ARG A 180 3.62 3.73 17.49
CA ARG A 180 4.90 3.57 18.20
C ARG A 180 6.05 4.31 17.52
N SER A 181 5.97 4.53 16.24
CA SER A 181 7.02 5.14 15.43
C SER A 181 6.70 6.59 15.02
N GLY A 182 5.56 7.15 15.45
CA GLY A 182 5.11 8.46 15.00
C GLY A 182 4.63 8.49 13.53
N TRP A 183 4.36 7.31 12.96
CA TRP A 183 3.76 7.19 11.63
C TRP A 183 2.23 7.27 11.71
N GLN A 184 1.60 7.52 10.57
CA GLN A 184 0.14 7.54 10.45
C GLN A 184 -0.33 6.34 9.61
N LEU A 185 -1.48 5.77 9.99
CA LEU A 185 -2.20 4.80 9.16
C LEU A 185 -3.40 5.49 8.52
N ILE A 186 -3.47 5.46 7.20
CA ILE A 186 -4.60 5.94 6.39
C ILE A 186 -5.24 4.75 5.72
N LEU A 187 -6.56 4.62 5.84
CA LEU A 187 -7.34 3.60 5.16
C LEU A 187 -7.96 4.20 3.91
N HIS A 188 -7.91 3.47 2.79
CA HIS A 188 -8.49 3.86 1.51
C HIS A 188 -9.10 2.65 0.80
N ARG A 189 -10.31 2.83 0.27
CA ARG A 189 -11.00 1.83 -0.55
C ARG A 189 -10.93 2.23 -2.03
N THR A 190 -10.85 1.24 -2.91
CA THR A 190 -10.71 1.47 -4.35
C THR A 190 -11.97 2.05 -5.02
N ASP A 191 -13.15 1.93 -4.41
CA ASP A 191 -14.40 2.56 -4.84
C ASP A 191 -14.48 4.06 -4.46
N GLN A 192 -13.66 4.52 -3.52
CA GLN A 192 -13.63 5.89 -3.06
C GLN A 192 -12.81 6.81 -3.98
N SER A 193 -13.07 8.12 -3.88
CA SER A 193 -12.32 9.12 -4.64
C SER A 193 -10.83 9.11 -4.27
N PRO A 194 -9.91 8.95 -5.24
CA PRO A 194 -8.47 9.04 -5.00
C PRO A 194 -8.03 10.42 -4.51
N ARG A 195 -8.77 11.46 -4.87
CA ARG A 195 -8.47 12.84 -4.44
C ARG A 195 -8.48 12.97 -2.91
N ARG A 196 -9.44 12.33 -2.23
CA ARG A 196 -9.52 12.36 -0.76
C ARG A 196 -8.30 11.69 -0.14
N ALA A 197 -7.89 10.53 -0.66
CA ALA A 197 -6.69 9.84 -0.18
C ALA A 197 -5.43 10.68 -0.42
N LEU A 198 -5.29 11.29 -1.60
CA LEU A 198 -4.15 12.15 -1.93
C LEU A 198 -4.05 13.36 -0.99
N LEU A 199 -5.16 14.04 -0.70
CA LEU A 199 -5.18 15.18 0.23
C LEU A 199 -4.77 14.76 1.65
N ARG A 200 -5.24 13.59 2.12
CA ARG A 200 -4.83 13.06 3.43
C ARG A 200 -3.35 12.71 3.47
N LEU A 201 -2.82 12.08 2.40
CA LEU A 201 -1.39 11.80 2.27
C LEU A 201 -0.56 13.09 2.32
N TYR A 202 -0.95 14.09 1.52
CA TYR A 202 -0.24 15.37 1.45
C TYR A 202 -0.26 16.10 2.81
N ALA A 203 -1.40 16.17 3.47
CA ALA A 203 -1.51 16.76 4.80
C ALA A 203 -0.66 16.00 5.84
N ALA A 204 -0.63 14.68 5.78
CA ALA A 204 0.18 13.85 6.69
C ALA A 204 1.70 14.02 6.47
N LEU A 205 2.11 14.47 5.29
CA LEU A 205 3.50 14.85 4.99
C LEU A 205 3.83 16.30 5.39
N GLY A 206 2.93 17.00 6.10
CA GLY A 206 3.16 18.38 6.54
C GLY A 206 3.00 19.41 5.41
N GLY A 207 2.33 19.05 4.33
CA GLY A 207 1.87 19.96 3.30
C GLY A 207 0.67 20.75 3.83
N ALA A 208 0.94 21.88 4.45
CA ALA A 208 -0.04 22.91 4.80
C ALA A 208 0.04 24.06 3.81
#